data_fece03e928d8931f3ef911e62fa683d9
#
_entry.id   fece03e928d8931f3ef911e62fa683d9
#
_cell.length_a   1.000
_cell.length_b   1.000
_cell.length_c   1.000
_cell.angle_alpha   90.00
_cell.angle_beta   90.00
_cell.angle_gamma   90.00
#
_symmetry.space_group_name_H-M   'P 1'
#
loop_
_entity.id
_entity.type
_entity.pdbx_description
1 polymer ?
#
loop_
_entity_poly.entity_id
_entity_poly.type
_entity_poly.pdbx_seq_one_letter_code
_entity_poly.pdbx_strand_id
1 'polypeptide(L)'
;MREDYRNKRAVVIGASMGGLLAARALADYYGEVTVVERDALPDGYEPRKGVPQGRHTHGLLARGREVLEQLFPGFTDEMVAQGATAGDIVDKVLWFNHGFYLHNSPSNLHGLAISRPMLEGSVRRRLLQLPNIRLCERCAVLEPTFDRAQGRVTGVRVQSQGGSDGAQVMNADFVVDASGRGSSSPAWLDAWGYPKPREELIKIGLGYVTRQYRRLPEHLRGMSGAIIAACPPDWRFGVMLSQEGDRWIVTVGGYLGDHAPTDDSGFVDFARSLQKPEIFDVVRAAEPLCPLMPYQFNANLRRHYQELSRFPAGFFGVWRRLVQLQSCLRSGDDRCLHGIAGFAGMPGGRHARNCRTLLSGSEPAHRYSLANCRRQRSSTPACRRRAHDPGTLHQLVHRKILSRRPG
;
A
#
# COMPACT_ATOMS: atom_id res chain seq x y z
N MET A 1 -20.79 14.86 -24.24
CA MET A 1 -20.67 13.49 -24.81
C MET A 1 -19.52 12.78 -24.10
N ARG A 2 -19.75 11.58 -23.56
CA ARG A 2 -18.65 10.71 -23.09
C ARG A 2 -17.94 10.21 -24.34
N GLU A 3 -16.63 10.47 -24.49
CA GLU A 3 -15.85 9.83 -25.53
C GLU A 3 -15.93 8.31 -25.33
N ASP A 4 -16.28 7.59 -26.38
CA ASP A 4 -16.32 6.13 -26.38
C ASP A 4 -14.89 5.60 -26.59
N TYR A 5 -14.32 5.00 -25.54
CA TYR A 5 -13.00 4.38 -25.58
C TYR A 5 -13.06 2.87 -25.86
N ARG A 6 -14.23 2.32 -26.22
CA ARG A 6 -14.40 0.88 -26.44
C ARG A 6 -13.59 0.32 -27.62
N ASN A 7 -13.18 1.17 -28.55
CA ASN A 7 -12.28 0.83 -29.64
C ASN A 7 -10.80 1.14 -29.32
N LYS A 8 -10.49 1.57 -28.08
CA LYS A 8 -9.16 1.98 -27.65
C LYS A 8 -8.54 0.92 -26.74
N ARG A 9 -7.20 0.93 -26.71
CA ARG A 9 -6.37 0.01 -25.91
C ARG A 9 -5.67 0.75 -24.80
N ALA A 10 -5.61 0.11 -23.63
CA ALA A 10 -4.80 0.59 -22.52
C ALA A 10 -3.75 -0.45 -22.13
N VAL A 11 -2.58 0.02 -21.69
CA VAL A 11 -1.52 -0.82 -21.14
C VAL A 11 -1.25 -0.38 -19.71
N VAL A 12 -1.14 -1.34 -18.80
CA VAL A 12 -0.78 -1.13 -17.39
C VAL A 12 0.54 -1.82 -17.12
N ILE A 13 1.54 -1.07 -16.68
CA ILE A 13 2.88 -1.56 -16.35
C ILE A 13 2.91 -1.98 -14.88
N GLY A 14 3.07 -3.29 -14.62
CA GLY A 14 3.13 -3.90 -13.31
C GLY A 14 1.81 -4.50 -12.84
N ALA A 15 1.87 -5.75 -12.36
CA ALA A 15 0.73 -6.56 -11.89
C ALA A 15 0.67 -6.72 -10.36
N SER A 16 1.15 -5.74 -9.59
CA SER A 16 0.85 -5.64 -8.15
C SER A 16 -0.49 -4.93 -7.95
N MET A 17 -0.97 -4.82 -6.70
CA MET A 17 -2.29 -4.24 -6.40
C MET A 17 -2.59 -2.94 -7.15
N GLY A 18 -1.61 -2.01 -7.23
CA GLY A 18 -1.81 -0.76 -7.94
C GLY A 18 -2.14 -0.95 -9.43
N GLY A 19 -1.43 -1.87 -10.09
CA GLY A 19 -1.66 -2.18 -11.50
C GLY A 19 -2.94 -2.97 -11.74
N LEU A 20 -3.21 -3.99 -10.91
CA LEU A 20 -4.44 -4.79 -11.02
C LEU A 20 -5.69 -3.92 -10.85
N LEU A 21 -5.68 -3.00 -9.90
CA LEU A 21 -6.80 -2.10 -9.65
C LEU A 21 -6.92 -1.00 -10.72
N ALA A 22 -5.79 -0.52 -11.26
CA ALA A 22 -5.81 0.36 -12.42
C ALA A 22 -6.40 -0.33 -13.64
N ALA A 23 -6.02 -1.59 -13.91
CA ALA A 23 -6.58 -2.38 -15.00
C ALA A 23 -8.08 -2.61 -14.81
N ARG A 24 -8.52 -2.92 -13.57
CA ARG A 24 -9.96 -3.06 -13.27
C ARG A 24 -10.75 -1.78 -13.57
N ALA A 25 -10.23 -0.64 -13.14
CA ALA A 25 -10.87 0.65 -13.39
C ALA A 25 -10.92 1.01 -14.89
N LEU A 26 -9.87 0.64 -15.64
CA LEU A 26 -9.83 0.87 -17.10
C LEU A 26 -10.73 -0.08 -17.88
N ALA A 27 -10.99 -1.28 -17.38
CA ALA A 27 -11.81 -2.29 -18.05
C ALA A 27 -13.24 -1.82 -18.32
N ASP A 28 -13.76 -0.90 -17.53
CA ASP A 28 -15.10 -0.34 -17.73
C ASP A 28 -15.18 0.64 -18.93
N TYR A 29 -14.03 1.10 -19.43
CA TYR A 29 -13.95 2.16 -20.44
C TYR A 29 -13.25 1.71 -21.73
N TYR A 30 -12.20 0.91 -21.65
CA TYR A 30 -11.38 0.50 -22.78
C TYR A 30 -11.81 -0.86 -23.32
N GLY A 31 -11.74 -1.02 -24.64
CA GLY A 31 -12.07 -2.30 -25.28
C GLY A 31 -11.05 -3.40 -25.00
N GLU A 32 -9.81 -3.03 -24.76
CA GLU A 32 -8.75 -3.95 -24.33
C GLU A 32 -7.84 -3.27 -23.31
N VAL A 33 -7.52 -4.00 -22.25
CA VAL A 33 -6.55 -3.57 -21.22
C VAL A 33 -5.53 -4.69 -21.02
N THR A 34 -4.28 -4.40 -21.37
CA THR A 34 -3.17 -5.35 -21.17
C THR A 34 -2.35 -4.96 -19.96
N VAL A 35 -2.23 -5.88 -19.00
CA VAL A 35 -1.33 -5.77 -17.86
C VAL A 35 -0.02 -6.45 -18.20
N VAL A 36 1.09 -5.70 -18.15
CA VAL A 36 2.43 -6.21 -18.44
C VAL A 36 3.21 -6.36 -17.13
N GLU A 37 3.66 -7.57 -16.84
CA GLU A 37 4.42 -7.90 -15.63
C GLU A 37 5.74 -8.60 -16.00
N ARG A 38 6.84 -8.10 -15.43
CA ARG A 38 8.17 -8.68 -15.70
C ARG A 38 8.40 -10.04 -15.02
N ASP A 39 7.77 -10.27 -13.86
CA ASP A 39 7.91 -11.50 -13.11
C ASP A 39 6.90 -12.55 -13.61
N ALA A 40 7.19 -13.84 -13.36
CA ALA A 40 6.18 -14.88 -13.38
C ALA A 40 5.24 -14.66 -12.20
N LEU A 41 3.95 -14.84 -12.43
CA LEU A 41 2.94 -14.69 -11.39
C LEU A 41 2.56 -16.08 -10.86
N PRO A 42 2.45 -16.26 -9.53
CA PRO A 42 2.02 -17.54 -8.96
C PRO A 42 0.54 -17.79 -9.27
N ASP A 43 0.19 -19.06 -9.51
CA ASP A 43 -1.22 -19.47 -9.68
C ASP A 43 -1.99 -19.41 -8.35
N GLY A 44 -1.30 -19.65 -7.24
CA GLY A 44 -1.83 -19.62 -5.89
C GLY A 44 -1.59 -18.30 -5.14
N TYR A 45 -1.40 -18.45 -3.83
CA TYR A 45 -1.23 -17.35 -2.88
C TYR A 45 0.20 -17.29 -2.31
N GLU A 46 1.20 -17.59 -3.13
CA GLU A 46 2.60 -17.54 -2.74
C GLU A 46 3.15 -16.11 -2.84
N PRO A 47 4.05 -15.73 -1.92
CA PRO A 47 4.78 -14.48 -2.04
C PRO A 47 5.69 -14.49 -3.28
N ARG A 48 5.72 -13.37 -4.02
CA ARG A 48 6.56 -13.24 -5.22
C ARG A 48 7.73 -12.28 -5.03
N LYS A 49 8.79 -12.46 -5.84
CA LYS A 49 10.03 -11.67 -5.75
C LYS A 49 9.80 -10.17 -5.94
N GLY A 50 8.96 -9.77 -6.88
CA GLY A 50 8.66 -8.36 -7.18
C GLY A 50 7.85 -7.64 -6.09
N VAL A 51 7.32 -8.37 -5.09
CA VAL A 51 6.55 -7.80 -3.96
C VAL A 51 7.14 -8.31 -2.63
N PRO A 52 8.37 -7.92 -2.27
CA PRO A 52 9.05 -8.43 -1.07
C PRO A 52 8.25 -8.16 0.22
N GLN A 53 7.51 -7.05 0.27
CA GLN A 53 6.61 -6.74 1.40
C GLN A 53 5.45 -7.74 1.54
N GLY A 54 5.17 -8.59 0.57
CA GLY A 54 4.12 -9.60 0.61
C GLY A 54 4.31 -10.65 1.71
N ARG A 55 5.52 -10.78 2.25
CA ARG A 55 5.87 -11.69 3.36
C ARG A 55 5.66 -11.09 4.75
N HIS A 56 5.28 -9.82 4.82
CA HIS A 56 5.17 -9.09 6.07
C HIS A 56 3.71 -8.79 6.41
N THR A 57 3.49 -8.25 7.62
CA THR A 57 2.14 -7.94 8.10
C THR A 57 1.41 -6.97 7.18
N HIS A 58 0.24 -7.36 6.74
CA HIS A 58 -0.71 -6.56 5.99
C HIS A 58 -2.10 -6.72 6.59
N GLY A 59 -2.89 -5.66 6.50
CA GLY A 59 -4.31 -5.66 6.79
C GLY A 59 -5.01 -4.70 5.83
N LEU A 60 -6.15 -5.09 5.32
CA LEU A 60 -6.98 -4.25 4.46
C LEU A 60 -7.92 -3.42 5.36
N LEU A 61 -7.69 -2.12 5.43
CA LEU A 61 -8.51 -1.20 6.21
C LEU A 61 -9.88 -0.99 5.58
N ALA A 62 -10.81 -0.41 6.34
CA ALA A 62 -12.21 -0.25 5.96
C ALA A 62 -12.41 0.34 4.56
N ARG A 63 -11.74 1.45 4.25
CA ARG A 63 -11.90 2.08 2.95
C ARG A 63 -11.35 1.23 1.79
N GLY A 64 -10.24 0.53 2.02
CA GLY A 64 -9.69 -0.41 1.04
C GLY A 64 -10.67 -1.56 0.74
N ARG A 65 -11.27 -2.13 1.77
CA ARG A 65 -12.30 -3.15 1.64
C ARG A 65 -13.52 -2.65 0.87
N GLU A 66 -14.04 -1.46 1.21
CA GLU A 66 -15.16 -0.84 0.50
C GLU A 66 -14.89 -0.63 -1.00
N VAL A 67 -13.69 -0.16 -1.36
CA VAL A 67 -13.32 0.04 -2.76
C VAL A 67 -13.17 -1.30 -3.49
N LEU A 68 -12.60 -2.33 -2.83
CA LEU A 68 -12.55 -3.66 -3.43
C LEU A 68 -13.95 -4.25 -3.63
N GLU A 69 -14.86 -4.05 -2.68
CA GLU A 69 -16.25 -4.48 -2.81
C GLU A 69 -16.97 -3.78 -3.97
N GLN A 70 -16.72 -2.47 -4.18
CA GLN A 70 -17.25 -1.72 -5.31
C GLN A 70 -16.71 -2.20 -6.66
N LEU A 71 -15.41 -2.53 -6.73
CA LEU A 71 -14.76 -2.99 -7.96
C LEU A 71 -15.05 -4.48 -8.26
N PHE A 72 -15.25 -5.27 -7.23
CA PHE A 72 -15.46 -6.71 -7.27
C PHE A 72 -16.55 -7.10 -6.27
N PRO A 73 -17.85 -6.95 -6.61
CA PRO A 73 -18.96 -7.27 -5.73
C PRO A 73 -18.88 -8.70 -5.16
N GLY A 74 -19.09 -8.85 -3.86
CA GLY A 74 -18.97 -10.12 -3.13
C GLY A 74 -17.53 -10.49 -2.75
N PHE A 75 -16.55 -9.60 -2.95
CA PHE A 75 -15.15 -9.88 -2.66
C PHE A 75 -14.91 -10.18 -1.17
N THR A 76 -15.53 -9.43 -0.29
CA THR A 76 -15.36 -9.62 1.16
C THR A 76 -15.83 -11.00 1.60
N ASP A 77 -17.02 -11.42 1.16
CA ASP A 77 -17.60 -12.72 1.52
C ASP A 77 -16.78 -13.88 0.96
N GLU A 78 -16.27 -13.73 -0.27
CA GLU A 78 -15.35 -14.70 -0.89
C GLU A 78 -14.08 -14.87 -0.06
N MET A 79 -13.48 -13.79 0.41
CA MET A 79 -12.25 -13.85 1.22
C MET A 79 -12.52 -14.47 2.60
N VAL A 80 -13.65 -14.15 3.23
CA VAL A 80 -14.07 -14.74 4.50
C VAL A 80 -14.30 -16.24 4.34
N ALA A 81 -14.96 -16.67 3.27
CA ALA A 81 -15.17 -18.09 2.98
C ALA A 81 -13.82 -18.85 2.77
N GLN A 82 -12.77 -18.14 2.35
CA GLN A 82 -11.42 -18.69 2.22
C GLN A 82 -10.56 -18.51 3.50
N GLY A 83 -11.15 -18.09 4.62
CA GLY A 83 -10.50 -18.03 5.92
C GLY A 83 -9.95 -16.67 6.35
N ALA A 84 -10.13 -15.61 5.55
CA ALA A 84 -9.78 -14.25 6.00
C ALA A 84 -10.72 -13.80 7.14
N THR A 85 -10.20 -13.00 8.05
CA THR A 85 -10.99 -12.48 9.20
C THR A 85 -11.50 -11.08 8.89
N ALA A 86 -12.82 -10.94 8.69
CA ALA A 86 -13.47 -9.63 8.64
C ALA A 86 -13.88 -9.16 10.03
N GLY A 87 -13.79 -7.86 10.31
CA GLY A 87 -14.24 -7.31 11.58
C GLY A 87 -14.02 -5.81 11.69
N ASP A 88 -14.65 -5.23 12.71
CA ASP A 88 -14.42 -3.84 13.09
C ASP A 88 -13.01 -3.68 13.67
N ILE A 89 -12.18 -2.88 13.01
CA ILE A 89 -10.77 -2.75 13.37
C ILE A 89 -10.52 -2.01 14.68
N VAL A 90 -11.51 -1.24 15.18
CA VAL A 90 -11.41 -0.57 16.48
C VAL A 90 -11.91 -1.49 17.60
N ASP A 91 -12.94 -2.29 17.33
CA ASP A 91 -13.49 -3.22 18.31
C ASP A 91 -12.66 -4.51 18.46
N LYS A 92 -12.09 -5.02 17.36
CA LYS A 92 -11.45 -6.35 17.30
C LYS A 92 -9.92 -6.34 17.27
N VAL A 93 -9.27 -5.18 17.35
CA VAL A 93 -7.82 -5.07 17.40
C VAL A 93 -7.41 -4.23 18.62
N LEU A 94 -6.45 -4.74 19.39
CA LEU A 94 -5.84 -3.99 20.48
C LEU A 94 -4.88 -2.95 19.91
N TRP A 95 -5.18 -1.67 20.13
CA TRP A 95 -4.33 -0.56 19.67
C TRP A 95 -3.71 0.14 20.85
N PHE A 96 -2.42 -0.05 21.05
CA PHE A 96 -1.63 0.77 21.98
C PHE A 96 -0.89 1.86 21.23
N ASN A 97 -1.18 3.11 21.57
CA ASN A 97 -0.58 4.27 20.93
C ASN A 97 -0.49 5.45 21.91
N HIS A 98 0.61 6.21 21.90
CA HIS A 98 0.84 7.36 22.76
C HIS A 98 0.68 7.08 24.28
N GLY A 99 1.06 5.89 24.71
CA GLY A 99 1.07 5.51 26.14
C GLY A 99 -0.20 4.89 26.67
N PHE A 100 -1.26 4.69 25.86
CA PHE A 100 -2.52 4.09 26.28
C PHE A 100 -3.17 3.26 25.16
N TYR A 101 -4.07 2.35 25.57
CA TYR A 101 -4.90 1.64 24.61
C TYR A 101 -6.04 2.51 24.13
N LEU A 102 -6.35 2.40 22.83
CA LEU A 102 -7.63 2.87 22.35
C LEU A 102 -8.74 1.99 22.93
N HIS A 103 -9.84 2.63 23.33
CA HIS A 103 -10.98 1.90 23.84
C HIS A 103 -11.62 1.08 22.71
N ASN A 104 -11.75 -0.24 22.93
CA ASN A 104 -12.46 -1.12 22.01
C ASN A 104 -13.95 -0.80 22.03
N SER A 105 -14.49 -0.42 20.88
CA SER A 105 -15.91 -0.09 20.72
C SER A 105 -16.32 -0.20 19.26
N PRO A 106 -17.58 -0.52 18.96
CA PRO A 106 -18.08 -0.55 17.58
C PRO A 106 -17.87 0.80 16.89
N SER A 107 -17.19 0.77 15.74
CA SER A 107 -16.85 1.97 14.96
C SER A 107 -17.41 1.97 13.54
N ASN A 108 -17.96 0.84 13.08
CA ASN A 108 -18.34 0.58 11.70
C ASN A 108 -17.17 0.64 10.69
N LEU A 109 -15.93 0.63 11.17
CA LEU A 109 -14.74 0.57 10.33
C LEU A 109 -14.34 -0.89 10.10
N HIS A 110 -15.09 -1.59 9.26
CA HIS A 110 -14.85 -2.99 8.99
C HIS A 110 -13.68 -3.18 8.03
N GLY A 111 -12.61 -3.79 8.54
CA GLY A 111 -11.43 -4.19 7.78
C GLY A 111 -11.43 -5.68 7.47
N LEU A 112 -10.34 -6.13 6.82
CA LEU A 112 -10.10 -7.53 6.49
C LEU A 112 -8.66 -7.89 6.85
N ALA A 113 -8.49 -8.80 7.80
CA ALA A 113 -7.20 -9.38 8.12
C ALA A 113 -6.96 -10.55 7.16
N ILE A 114 -6.01 -10.38 6.27
CA ILE A 114 -5.73 -11.26 5.13
C ILE A 114 -4.26 -11.14 4.75
N SER A 115 -3.64 -12.22 4.28
CA SER A 115 -2.28 -12.14 3.76
C SER A 115 -2.24 -11.34 2.45
N ARG A 116 -1.11 -10.69 2.21
CA ARG A 116 -0.90 -9.97 0.96
C ARG A 116 -0.95 -10.87 -0.28
N PRO A 117 -0.35 -12.07 -0.27
CA PRO A 117 -0.45 -12.99 -1.40
C PRO A 117 -1.88 -13.40 -1.71
N MET A 118 -2.68 -13.72 -0.70
CA MET A 118 -4.09 -14.06 -0.89
C MET A 118 -4.89 -12.89 -1.45
N LEU A 119 -4.69 -11.70 -0.90
CA LEU A 119 -5.35 -10.48 -1.39
C LEU A 119 -5.02 -10.20 -2.86
N GLU A 120 -3.72 -10.21 -3.22
CA GLU A 120 -3.26 -9.90 -4.58
C GLU A 120 -3.68 -11.00 -5.58
N GLY A 121 -3.56 -12.27 -5.19
CA GLY A 121 -3.95 -13.41 -6.01
C GLY A 121 -5.46 -13.43 -6.30
N SER A 122 -6.29 -13.12 -5.29
CA SER A 122 -7.75 -13.07 -5.47
C SER A 122 -8.19 -11.90 -6.36
N VAL A 123 -7.60 -10.71 -6.17
CA VAL A 123 -7.87 -9.57 -7.07
C VAL A 123 -7.45 -9.89 -8.51
N ARG A 124 -6.28 -10.52 -8.69
CA ARG A 124 -5.81 -10.96 -10.03
C ARG A 124 -6.77 -11.95 -10.66
N ARG A 125 -7.19 -13.00 -9.94
CA ARG A 125 -8.12 -14.00 -10.43
C ARG A 125 -9.45 -13.39 -10.86
N ARG A 126 -10.02 -12.48 -10.05
CA ARG A 126 -11.27 -11.78 -10.38
C ARG A 126 -11.11 -10.84 -11.58
N LEU A 127 -9.97 -10.17 -11.68
CA LEU A 127 -9.66 -9.30 -12.81
C LEU A 127 -9.60 -10.08 -14.13
N LEU A 128 -8.95 -11.25 -14.14
CA LEU A 128 -8.79 -12.08 -15.33
C LEU A 128 -10.08 -12.76 -15.82
N GLN A 129 -11.16 -12.70 -15.03
CA GLN A 129 -12.49 -13.12 -15.48
C GLN A 129 -13.14 -12.11 -16.44
N LEU A 130 -12.62 -10.88 -16.52
CA LEU A 130 -13.14 -9.85 -17.43
C LEU A 130 -12.67 -10.13 -18.87
N PRO A 131 -13.57 -10.11 -19.87
CA PRO A 131 -13.24 -10.56 -21.23
C PRO A 131 -12.26 -9.65 -21.97
N ASN A 132 -12.15 -8.40 -21.56
CA ASN A 132 -11.29 -7.39 -22.18
C ASN A 132 -9.94 -7.20 -21.44
N ILE A 133 -9.63 -8.03 -20.46
CA ILE A 133 -8.34 -8.03 -19.78
C ILE A 133 -7.39 -9.06 -20.40
N ARG A 134 -6.16 -8.64 -20.62
CA ARG A 134 -5.03 -9.49 -21.00
C ARG A 134 -3.92 -9.36 -20.00
N LEU A 135 -3.27 -10.46 -19.69
CA LEU A 135 -2.07 -10.49 -18.84
C LEU A 135 -0.87 -10.97 -19.66
N CYS A 136 0.18 -10.15 -19.68
CA CYS A 136 1.46 -10.47 -20.28
C CYS A 136 2.50 -10.56 -19.16
N GLU A 137 2.73 -11.75 -18.63
CA GLU A 137 3.74 -12.01 -17.62
C GLU A 137 5.09 -12.40 -18.22
N ARG A 138 6.16 -12.38 -17.42
CA ARG A 138 7.55 -12.58 -17.87
C ARG A 138 7.94 -11.64 -19.01
N CYS A 139 7.36 -10.45 -19.00
CA CYS A 139 7.48 -9.45 -20.03
C CYS A 139 7.90 -8.11 -19.42
N ALA A 140 9.11 -7.67 -19.69
CA ALA A 140 9.65 -6.42 -19.18
C ALA A 140 9.28 -5.26 -20.11
N VAL A 141 8.72 -4.18 -19.55
CA VAL A 141 8.61 -2.91 -20.27
C VAL A 141 9.97 -2.22 -20.24
N LEU A 142 10.55 -1.98 -21.41
CA LEU A 142 11.81 -1.26 -21.57
C LEU A 142 11.58 0.25 -21.45
N GLU A 143 10.62 0.76 -22.20
CA GLU A 143 10.22 2.17 -22.19
C GLU A 143 8.83 2.34 -22.83
N PRO A 144 8.09 3.40 -22.54
CA PRO A 144 6.93 3.79 -23.33
C PRO A 144 7.37 4.43 -24.66
N THR A 145 6.60 4.19 -25.73
CA THR A 145 6.78 4.88 -27.02
C THR A 145 6.15 6.26 -26.97
N PHE A 146 6.84 7.27 -27.49
CA PHE A 146 6.43 8.67 -27.39
C PHE A 146 6.47 9.38 -28.75
N ASP A 147 5.34 9.92 -29.16
CA ASP A 147 5.22 10.81 -30.33
C ASP A 147 5.51 12.25 -29.91
N ARG A 148 6.67 12.77 -30.35
CA ARG A 148 7.10 14.12 -30.02
C ARG A 148 6.24 15.22 -30.66
N ALA A 149 5.71 14.97 -31.86
CA ALA A 149 4.90 15.94 -32.58
C ALA A 149 3.55 16.16 -31.87
N GLN A 150 2.97 15.06 -31.36
CA GLN A 150 1.71 15.11 -30.63
C GLN A 150 1.88 15.31 -29.10
N GLY A 151 3.09 15.23 -28.57
CA GLY A 151 3.35 15.26 -27.13
C GLY A 151 2.65 14.13 -26.37
N ARG A 152 2.63 12.92 -26.96
CA ARG A 152 1.77 11.83 -26.53
C ARG A 152 2.51 10.50 -26.43
N VAL A 153 2.19 9.73 -25.40
CA VAL A 153 2.57 8.30 -25.30
C VAL A 153 1.59 7.48 -26.16
N THR A 154 2.16 6.59 -27.00
CA THR A 154 1.43 5.81 -28.03
C THR A 154 1.51 4.31 -27.77
N GLY A 155 2.18 3.85 -26.72
CA GLY A 155 2.33 2.45 -26.36
C GLY A 155 3.54 2.20 -25.48
N VAL A 156 4.01 0.97 -25.47
CA VAL A 156 5.21 0.53 -24.77
C VAL A 156 6.07 -0.40 -25.62
N ARG A 157 7.38 -0.33 -25.43
CA ARG A 157 8.32 -1.31 -25.97
C ARG A 157 8.59 -2.36 -24.90
N VAL A 158 8.33 -3.62 -25.24
CA VAL A 158 8.37 -4.74 -24.31
C VAL A 158 9.37 -5.78 -24.78
N GLN A 159 9.89 -6.57 -23.84
CA GLN A 159 10.76 -7.70 -24.10
C GLN A 159 10.35 -8.89 -23.25
N SER A 160 10.03 -10.01 -23.88
CA SER A 160 9.73 -11.27 -23.21
C SER A 160 11.00 -11.89 -22.64
N GLN A 161 10.93 -12.41 -21.42
CA GLN A 161 12.04 -13.15 -20.80
C GLN A 161 12.09 -14.57 -21.36
N GLY A 162 13.24 -14.95 -21.91
CA GLY A 162 13.46 -16.29 -22.49
C GLY A 162 12.98 -16.47 -23.93
N GLY A 163 12.45 -15.44 -24.57
CA GLY A 163 12.18 -15.44 -26.00
C GLY A 163 13.42 -15.06 -26.82
N SER A 164 13.60 -15.70 -27.98
CA SER A 164 14.62 -15.33 -28.99
C SER A 164 14.23 -14.04 -29.72
N ASP A 165 13.00 -13.61 -29.59
CA ASP A 165 12.46 -12.44 -30.28
C ASP A 165 12.97 -11.14 -29.63
N GLY A 166 13.39 -10.19 -30.47
CA GLY A 166 13.81 -8.86 -30.02
C GLY A 166 12.68 -8.10 -29.32
N ALA A 167 12.98 -6.88 -28.89
CA ALA A 167 11.98 -6.01 -28.29
C ALA A 167 10.82 -5.71 -29.25
N GLN A 168 9.59 -5.86 -28.81
CA GLN A 168 8.36 -5.63 -29.59
C GLN A 168 7.66 -4.36 -29.12
N VAL A 169 6.90 -3.71 -30.01
CA VAL A 169 6.06 -2.55 -29.67
C VAL A 169 4.63 -3.00 -29.48
N MET A 170 4.06 -2.68 -28.31
CA MET A 170 2.66 -2.83 -27.96
C MET A 170 2.00 -1.46 -28.02
N ASN A 171 1.22 -1.21 -29.08
CA ASN A 171 0.52 0.06 -29.24
C ASN A 171 -0.62 0.21 -28.23
N ALA A 172 -0.78 1.41 -27.67
CA ALA A 172 -1.84 1.74 -26.74
C ALA A 172 -2.21 3.23 -26.83
N ASP A 173 -3.49 3.52 -26.61
CA ASP A 173 -3.99 4.89 -26.52
C ASP A 173 -3.74 5.49 -25.13
N PHE A 174 -3.53 4.63 -24.13
CA PHE A 174 -3.27 5.02 -22.75
C PHE A 174 -2.33 4.04 -22.05
N VAL A 175 -1.33 4.56 -21.38
CA VAL A 175 -0.35 3.78 -20.63
C VAL A 175 -0.38 4.21 -19.17
N VAL A 176 -0.52 3.25 -18.27
CA VAL A 176 -0.47 3.46 -16.83
C VAL A 176 0.81 2.84 -16.26
N ASP A 177 1.67 3.65 -15.67
CA ASP A 177 2.83 3.17 -14.93
C ASP A 177 2.45 2.87 -13.48
N ALA A 178 2.35 1.59 -13.16
CA ALA A 178 2.14 1.05 -11.81
C ALA A 178 3.35 0.24 -11.31
N SER A 179 4.54 0.48 -11.86
CA SER A 179 5.79 -0.23 -11.51
C SER A 179 6.34 0.12 -10.11
N GLY A 180 5.72 1.06 -9.41
CA GLY A 180 5.97 1.35 -8.00
C GLY A 180 7.26 2.15 -7.75
N ARG A 181 8.03 1.75 -6.72
CA ARG A 181 9.26 2.49 -6.31
C ARG A 181 10.32 2.53 -7.39
N GLY A 182 10.44 1.47 -8.16
CA GLY A 182 11.39 1.34 -9.26
C GLY A 182 10.94 1.99 -10.55
N SER A 183 9.88 2.80 -10.54
CA SER A 183 9.37 3.49 -11.72
C SER A 183 10.43 4.36 -12.37
N SER A 184 10.61 4.17 -13.68
CA SER A 184 11.47 4.98 -14.54
C SER A 184 10.75 6.22 -15.08
N SER A 185 9.50 6.50 -14.68
CA SER A 185 8.74 7.66 -15.15
C SER A 185 9.47 9.00 -15.06
N PRO A 186 10.27 9.31 -13.99
CA PRO A 186 11.03 10.56 -13.98
C PRO A 186 12.06 10.66 -15.09
N ALA A 187 12.72 9.55 -15.45
CA ALA A 187 13.68 9.49 -16.53
C ALA A 187 13.01 9.60 -17.91
N TRP A 188 11.86 8.94 -18.08
CA TRP A 188 11.07 9.04 -19.31
C TRP A 188 10.56 10.46 -19.54
N LEU A 189 10.02 11.12 -18.51
CA LEU A 189 9.57 12.51 -18.60
C LEU A 189 10.70 13.44 -19.04
N ASP A 190 11.88 13.29 -18.45
CA ASP A 190 13.08 14.05 -18.82
C ASP A 190 13.47 13.84 -20.30
N ALA A 191 13.54 12.58 -20.74
CA ALA A 191 13.85 12.21 -22.11
C ALA A 191 12.86 12.78 -23.15
N TRP A 192 11.61 13.00 -22.74
CA TRP A 192 10.57 13.61 -23.59
C TRP A 192 10.52 15.15 -23.49
N GLY A 193 11.38 15.78 -22.67
CA GLY A 193 11.42 17.22 -22.47
C GLY A 193 10.36 17.76 -21.50
N TYR A 194 9.84 16.91 -20.61
CA TYR A 194 8.98 17.30 -19.50
C TYR A 194 9.79 17.48 -18.21
N PRO A 195 9.34 18.33 -17.28
CA PRO A 195 10.03 18.49 -16.02
C PRO A 195 9.96 17.21 -15.17
N LYS A 196 11.06 16.90 -14.48
CA LYS A 196 11.07 15.85 -13.45
C LYS A 196 10.26 16.27 -12.22
N PRO A 197 9.56 15.35 -11.56
CA PRO A 197 8.95 15.65 -10.27
C PRO A 197 10.02 15.97 -9.22
N ARG A 198 9.76 16.97 -8.39
CA ARG A 198 10.59 17.20 -7.20
C ARG A 198 10.53 15.96 -6.30
N GLU A 199 11.67 15.56 -5.78
CA GLU A 199 11.77 14.43 -4.86
C GLU A 199 12.02 14.92 -3.43
N GLU A 200 11.35 14.30 -2.49
CA GLU A 200 11.55 14.50 -1.06
C GLU A 200 11.89 13.15 -0.42
N LEU A 201 13.03 13.09 0.24
CA LEU A 201 13.54 11.89 0.88
C LEU A 201 13.59 12.08 2.40
N ILE A 202 12.89 11.23 3.15
CA ILE A 202 12.92 11.21 4.61
C ILE A 202 13.60 9.92 5.07
N LYS A 203 14.79 10.06 5.62
CA LYS A 203 15.53 8.93 6.22
C LYS A 203 14.89 8.56 7.55
N ILE A 204 14.46 7.33 7.70
CA ILE A 204 13.77 6.81 8.89
C ILE A 204 14.49 5.65 9.54
N GLY A 205 15.46 5.02 8.84
CA GLY A 205 16.29 3.94 9.38
C GLY A 205 15.43 2.82 9.99
N LEU A 206 14.38 2.39 9.29
CA LEU A 206 13.49 1.36 9.79
C LEU A 206 13.99 -0.02 9.43
N GLY A 207 13.99 -0.92 10.41
CA GLY A 207 14.15 -2.35 10.21
C GLY A 207 13.13 -3.13 11.02
N TYR A 208 12.66 -4.23 10.46
CA TYR A 208 11.73 -5.11 11.13
C TYR A 208 11.92 -6.56 10.70
N VAL A 209 11.46 -7.46 11.56
CA VAL A 209 11.48 -8.90 11.34
C VAL A 209 10.06 -9.42 11.48
N THR A 210 9.68 -10.33 10.60
CA THR A 210 8.34 -10.92 10.57
C THR A 210 8.45 -12.43 10.70
N ARG A 211 7.48 -13.04 11.39
CA ARG A 211 7.30 -14.49 11.47
C ARG A 211 5.83 -14.85 11.55
N GLN A 212 5.44 -16.00 11.02
CA GLN A 212 4.10 -16.57 11.18
C GLN A 212 4.11 -17.58 12.33
N TYR A 213 2.99 -17.61 13.07
CA TYR A 213 2.76 -18.50 14.21
C TYR A 213 1.40 -19.16 14.09
N ARG A 214 1.25 -20.36 14.70
CA ARG A 214 -0.03 -21.00 14.86
C ARG A 214 -0.96 -20.12 15.72
N ARG A 215 -2.16 -19.85 15.23
CA ARG A 215 -3.19 -19.14 15.99
C ARG A 215 -4.06 -20.15 16.73
N LEU A 216 -4.25 -19.90 18.02
CA LEU A 216 -5.15 -20.68 18.87
C LEU A 216 -6.27 -19.77 19.39
N PRO A 217 -7.46 -20.33 19.71
CA PRO A 217 -8.62 -19.54 20.16
C PRO A 217 -8.37 -18.71 21.43
N GLU A 218 -7.53 -19.19 22.35
CA GLU A 218 -7.17 -18.53 23.60
C GLU A 218 -6.23 -17.34 23.41
N HIS A 219 -5.56 -17.24 22.25
CA HIS A 219 -4.65 -16.14 21.99
C HIS A 219 -5.41 -14.81 21.93
N LEU A 220 -4.85 -13.76 22.55
CA LEU A 220 -5.40 -12.41 22.59
C LEU A 220 -6.87 -12.31 23.05
N ARG A 221 -7.36 -13.28 23.84
CA ARG A 221 -8.75 -13.30 24.32
C ARG A 221 -9.79 -13.14 23.19
N GLY A 222 -9.52 -13.77 22.04
CA GLY A 222 -10.41 -13.74 20.87
C GLY A 222 -10.30 -12.49 19.99
N MET A 223 -9.38 -11.58 20.28
CA MET A 223 -9.12 -10.43 19.38
C MET A 223 -8.47 -10.87 18.07
N SER A 224 -8.65 -10.09 17.02
CA SER A 224 -8.11 -10.36 15.69
C SER A 224 -6.69 -9.81 15.48
N GLY A 225 -6.18 -9.04 16.44
CA GLY A 225 -4.82 -8.51 16.37
C GLY A 225 -4.44 -7.60 17.52
N ALA A 226 -3.15 -7.28 17.57
CA ALA A 226 -2.57 -6.31 18.48
C ALA A 226 -1.57 -5.41 17.73
N ILE A 227 -1.64 -4.11 17.98
CA ILE A 227 -0.74 -3.10 17.41
C ILE A 227 -0.16 -2.28 18.56
N ILE A 228 1.15 -2.38 18.74
CA ILE A 228 1.92 -1.59 19.69
C ILE A 228 2.73 -0.59 18.85
N ALA A 229 2.26 0.65 18.79
CA ALA A 229 2.87 1.66 17.96
C ALA A 229 4.13 2.25 18.59
N ALA A 230 5.14 2.54 17.79
CA ALA A 230 6.28 3.33 18.23
C ALA A 230 5.82 4.73 18.65
N CYS A 231 6.25 5.17 19.82
CA CYS A 231 5.97 6.50 20.37
C CYS A 231 7.22 7.05 21.04
N PRO A 232 7.71 8.23 20.66
CA PRO A 232 8.88 8.81 21.31
C PRO A 232 8.74 8.88 22.85
N PRO A 233 9.78 8.55 23.60
CA PRO A 233 11.15 8.23 23.18
C PRO A 233 11.37 6.78 22.72
N ASP A 234 10.37 5.91 22.81
CA ASP A 234 10.45 4.52 22.38
C ASP A 234 10.12 4.39 20.89
N TRP A 235 11.08 3.88 20.12
CA TRP A 235 10.98 3.75 18.67
C TRP A 235 10.68 2.33 18.21
N ARG A 236 10.51 1.38 19.15
CA ARG A 236 10.12 0.00 18.88
C ARG A 236 8.62 -0.10 18.66
N PHE A 237 8.24 -1.00 17.79
CA PHE A 237 6.84 -1.30 17.52
C PHE A 237 6.64 -2.79 17.29
N GLY A 238 5.41 -3.24 17.47
CA GLY A 238 4.97 -4.57 17.14
C GLY A 238 3.57 -4.57 16.53
N VAL A 239 3.37 -5.45 15.56
CA VAL A 239 2.05 -5.66 14.94
C VAL A 239 1.83 -7.16 14.80
N MET A 240 0.70 -7.64 15.28
CA MET A 240 0.24 -9.01 15.14
C MET A 240 -1.19 -8.99 14.62
N LEU A 241 -1.44 -9.66 13.50
CA LEU A 241 -2.76 -9.78 12.90
C LEU A 241 -3.06 -11.24 12.57
N SER A 242 -4.34 -11.62 12.68
CA SER A 242 -4.81 -12.91 12.18
C SER A 242 -4.68 -12.98 10.65
N GLN A 243 -4.50 -14.18 10.12
CA GLN A 243 -4.53 -14.48 8.71
C GLN A 243 -5.33 -15.78 8.48
N GLU A 244 -5.66 -16.03 7.23
CA GLU A 244 -6.24 -17.30 6.79
C GLU A 244 -5.38 -18.51 7.23
N GLY A 245 -6.01 -19.67 7.43
CA GLY A 245 -5.33 -20.90 7.84
C GLY A 245 -4.88 -20.89 9.30
N ASP A 246 -5.65 -20.25 10.18
CA ASP A 246 -5.40 -20.17 11.63
C ASP A 246 -3.96 -19.77 11.96
N ARG A 247 -3.54 -18.64 11.40
CA ARG A 247 -2.19 -18.10 11.58
C ARG A 247 -2.22 -16.69 12.18
N TRP A 248 -1.21 -16.42 12.98
CA TRP A 248 -0.77 -15.06 13.28
C TRP A 248 0.37 -14.67 12.34
N ILE A 249 0.33 -13.49 11.79
CA ILE A 249 1.53 -12.84 11.25
C ILE A 249 1.98 -11.79 12.26
N VAL A 250 3.23 -11.94 12.71
CA VAL A 250 3.83 -11.08 13.72
C VAL A 250 5.01 -10.35 13.11
N THR A 251 5.01 -9.03 13.21
CA THR A 251 6.13 -8.16 12.81
C THR A 251 6.55 -7.33 14.00
N VAL A 252 7.82 -7.39 14.37
CA VAL A 252 8.43 -6.48 15.35
C VAL A 252 9.57 -5.72 14.71
N GLY A 253 9.77 -4.48 15.09
CA GLY A 253 10.80 -3.64 14.50
C GLY A 253 10.96 -2.30 15.18
N GLY A 254 11.86 -1.50 14.65
CA GLY A 254 12.15 -0.19 15.19
C GLY A 254 12.69 0.78 14.16
N TYR A 255 12.65 2.05 14.51
CA TYR A 255 13.15 3.16 13.73
C TYR A 255 14.55 3.57 14.15
N LEU A 256 15.19 4.40 13.32
CA LEU A 256 16.49 5.03 13.62
C LEU A 256 17.63 4.04 13.90
N GLY A 257 17.56 2.82 13.33
CA GLY A 257 18.58 1.80 13.46
C GLY A 257 18.40 0.84 14.64
N ASP A 258 17.35 1.00 15.46
CA ASP A 258 16.99 0.05 16.51
C ASP A 258 16.18 -1.12 15.92
N HIS A 259 16.89 -2.01 15.25
CA HIS A 259 16.28 -3.11 14.48
C HIS A 259 16.12 -4.37 15.32
N ALA A 260 15.07 -5.14 15.04
CA ALA A 260 14.87 -6.44 15.66
C ALA A 260 15.97 -7.43 15.21
N PRO A 261 16.50 -8.27 16.12
CA PRO A 261 17.41 -9.37 15.77
C PRO A 261 16.77 -10.40 14.83
N THR A 262 17.63 -11.15 14.12
CA THR A 262 17.23 -12.15 13.13
C THR A 262 17.42 -13.57 13.62
N ASP A 263 17.71 -13.76 14.89
CA ASP A 263 17.74 -15.05 15.59
C ASP A 263 16.51 -15.23 16.48
N ASP A 264 16.19 -16.48 16.82
CA ASP A 264 14.94 -16.83 17.52
C ASP A 264 14.88 -16.19 18.93
N SER A 265 15.96 -16.28 19.70
CA SER A 265 16.01 -15.72 21.07
C SER A 265 15.93 -14.21 21.06
N GLY A 266 16.69 -13.58 20.18
CA GLY A 266 16.68 -12.13 20.00
C GLY A 266 15.34 -11.59 19.54
N PHE A 267 14.62 -12.29 18.68
CA PHE A 267 13.27 -11.92 18.25
C PHE A 267 12.27 -11.94 19.41
N VAL A 268 12.32 -12.99 20.26
CA VAL A 268 11.45 -13.10 21.46
C VAL A 268 11.81 -12.01 22.48
N ASP A 269 13.09 -11.75 22.72
CA ASP A 269 13.55 -10.69 23.64
C ASP A 269 13.18 -9.29 23.15
N PHE A 270 13.24 -9.08 21.83
CA PHE A 270 12.78 -7.83 21.23
C PHE A 270 11.26 -7.66 21.41
N ALA A 271 10.47 -8.72 21.22
CA ALA A 271 9.03 -8.69 21.49
C ALA A 271 8.72 -8.42 22.97
N ARG A 272 9.54 -8.97 23.90
CA ARG A 272 9.44 -8.70 25.35
C ARG A 272 9.71 -7.23 25.68
N SER A 273 10.58 -6.57 24.95
CA SER A 273 10.95 -5.16 25.17
C SER A 273 9.91 -4.15 24.68
N LEU A 274 8.85 -4.60 23.99
CA LEU A 274 7.77 -3.71 23.59
C LEU A 274 7.04 -3.15 24.80
N GLN A 275 6.41 -1.98 24.65
CA GLN A 275 5.71 -1.30 25.76
C GLN A 275 4.56 -2.11 26.36
N LYS A 276 4.08 -3.16 25.67
CA LYS A 276 2.94 -4.00 26.08
C LYS A 276 3.21 -5.47 25.76
N PRO A 277 2.72 -6.41 26.56
CA PRO A 277 3.09 -7.81 26.54
C PRO A 277 2.36 -8.67 25.50
N GLU A 278 1.26 -8.23 24.90
CA GLU A 278 0.35 -9.08 24.13
C GLU A 278 1.02 -9.86 23.02
N ILE A 279 1.95 -9.22 22.30
CA ILE A 279 2.71 -9.86 21.22
C ILE A 279 3.73 -10.84 21.80
N PHE A 280 4.45 -10.45 22.86
CA PHE A 280 5.39 -11.32 23.55
C PHE A 280 4.71 -12.56 24.09
N ASP A 281 3.54 -12.43 24.74
CA ASP A 281 2.82 -13.55 25.35
C ASP A 281 2.43 -14.62 24.33
N VAL A 282 2.09 -14.24 23.10
CA VAL A 282 1.83 -15.18 22.01
C VAL A 282 3.13 -15.73 21.45
N VAL A 283 4.09 -14.89 21.12
CA VAL A 283 5.35 -15.30 20.44
C VAL A 283 6.17 -16.29 21.26
N ARG A 284 6.20 -16.14 22.61
CA ARG A 284 6.95 -17.05 23.50
C ARG A 284 6.39 -18.46 23.61
N ALA A 285 5.11 -18.66 23.27
CA ALA A 285 4.39 -19.91 23.50
C ALA A 285 3.86 -20.55 22.21
N ALA A 286 3.59 -19.78 21.17
CA ALA A 286 3.00 -20.27 19.95
C ALA A 286 4.02 -20.96 19.05
N GLU A 287 3.57 -21.98 18.32
CA GLU A 287 4.37 -22.71 17.32
C GLU A 287 4.74 -21.81 16.15
N PRO A 288 6.05 -21.61 15.85
CA PRO A 288 6.48 -20.89 14.67
C PRO A 288 6.25 -21.73 13.40
N LEU A 289 5.69 -21.11 12.36
CA LEU A 289 5.32 -21.79 11.10
C LEU A 289 6.30 -21.52 9.95
N CYS A 290 7.21 -20.60 10.11
CA CYS A 290 8.20 -20.26 9.09
C CYS A 290 9.48 -19.66 9.73
N PRO A 291 10.60 -19.58 8.99
CA PRO A 291 11.79 -18.84 9.43
C PRO A 291 11.49 -17.35 9.63
N LEU A 292 12.37 -16.67 10.37
CA LEU A 292 12.35 -15.22 10.53
C LEU A 292 12.64 -14.53 9.19
N MET A 293 11.86 -13.53 8.86
CA MET A 293 11.94 -12.77 7.61
C MET A 293 12.30 -11.31 7.88
N PRO A 294 13.57 -10.91 7.75
CA PRO A 294 13.99 -9.54 7.94
C PRO A 294 13.64 -8.66 6.74
N TYR A 295 13.42 -7.39 7.02
CA TYR A 295 13.27 -6.35 6.01
C TYR A 295 13.79 -5.01 6.52
N GLN A 296 14.50 -4.29 5.67
CA GLN A 296 15.00 -2.95 5.98
C GLN A 296 14.43 -1.92 5.00
N PHE A 297 14.13 -0.76 5.54
CA PHE A 297 13.55 0.34 4.81
C PHE A 297 14.14 1.68 5.29
N ASN A 298 15.23 2.07 4.66
CA ASN A 298 16.05 3.17 5.15
C ASN A 298 15.41 4.55 4.98
N ALA A 299 14.59 4.74 3.95
CA ALA A 299 14.03 6.05 3.63
C ALA A 299 12.69 5.97 2.91
N ASN A 300 11.84 6.94 3.19
CA ASN A 300 10.64 7.24 2.40
C ASN A 300 10.99 8.21 1.27
N LEU A 301 10.56 7.89 0.06
CA LEU A 301 10.67 8.74 -1.12
C LEU A 301 9.28 9.22 -1.55
N ARG A 302 9.11 10.53 -1.65
CA ARG A 302 7.94 11.16 -2.23
C ARG A 302 8.32 11.90 -3.51
N ARG A 303 7.59 11.63 -4.59
CA ARG A 303 7.69 12.33 -5.87
C ARG A 303 6.48 13.23 -6.05
N HIS A 304 6.72 14.51 -6.28
CA HIS A 304 5.68 15.56 -6.33
C HIS A 304 5.16 15.75 -7.76
N TYR A 305 4.60 14.72 -8.37
CA TYR A 305 4.04 14.79 -9.73
C TYR A 305 2.90 15.80 -9.87
N GLN A 306 2.18 16.07 -8.79
CA GLN A 306 1.10 17.06 -8.77
C GLN A 306 1.56 18.51 -8.97
N GLU A 307 2.86 18.77 -8.79
CA GLU A 307 3.48 20.09 -8.97
C GLU A 307 3.94 20.31 -10.43
N LEU A 308 3.90 19.29 -11.27
CA LEU A 308 4.32 19.41 -12.66
C LEU A 308 3.38 20.31 -13.45
N SER A 309 3.95 21.30 -14.14
CA SER A 309 3.19 22.25 -14.98
C SER A 309 2.69 21.62 -16.27
N ARG A 310 3.43 20.63 -16.81
CA ARG A 310 3.12 19.91 -18.05
C ARG A 310 3.26 18.40 -17.82
N PHE A 311 2.46 17.62 -18.52
CA PHE A 311 2.50 16.17 -18.49
C PHE A 311 2.09 15.60 -19.85
N PRO A 312 2.70 14.50 -20.34
CA PRO A 312 2.40 13.94 -21.67
C PRO A 312 0.97 13.40 -21.74
N ALA A 313 0.32 13.56 -22.88
CA ALA A 313 -0.96 12.93 -23.15
C ALA A 313 -0.79 11.41 -23.26
N GLY A 314 -1.87 10.64 -22.95
CA GLY A 314 -1.83 9.19 -23.05
C GLY A 314 -0.97 8.47 -21.99
N PHE A 315 -0.49 9.17 -20.96
CA PHE A 315 0.32 8.59 -19.89
C PHE A 315 -0.20 8.96 -18.51
N PHE A 316 -0.15 8.00 -17.58
CA PHE A 316 -0.52 8.20 -16.19
C PHE A 316 0.34 7.33 -15.28
N GLY A 317 0.69 7.81 -14.11
CA GLY A 317 1.38 7.02 -13.11
C GLY A 317 0.51 6.76 -11.88
N VAL A 318 0.43 5.52 -11.45
CA VAL A 318 -0.11 5.15 -10.15
C VAL A 318 1.01 5.30 -9.13
N TRP A 319 1.30 6.55 -8.80
CA TRP A 319 2.35 6.85 -7.84
C TRP A 319 1.77 6.90 -6.43
N ARG A 320 2.49 6.35 -5.48
CA ARG A 320 2.15 6.54 -4.06
C ARG A 320 2.21 8.02 -3.75
N ARG A 321 1.05 8.63 -3.65
CA ARG A 321 0.87 10.08 -3.51
C ARG A 321 1.34 10.64 -2.17
N LEU A 322 1.54 9.80 -1.18
CA LEU A 322 1.91 10.22 0.16
C LEU A 322 3.15 9.47 0.61
N VAL A 323 3.93 10.15 1.45
CA VAL A 323 4.99 9.55 2.24
C VAL A 323 4.65 8.09 2.45
N GLN A 324 5.53 7.21 2.04
CA GLN A 324 5.44 5.80 2.33
C GLN A 324 5.58 5.64 3.85
N LEU A 325 4.52 6.09 4.55
CA LEU A 325 4.33 5.77 5.95
C LEU A 325 4.08 4.29 5.98
N GLN A 326 4.98 3.64 6.60
CA GLN A 326 5.15 2.22 6.58
C GLN A 326 3.92 1.42 6.87
N SER A 327 3.97 0.27 6.22
CA SER A 327 3.06 -0.84 6.22
C SER A 327 2.51 -1.29 7.57
N CYS A 328 3.17 -0.99 8.68
CA CYS A 328 2.71 -1.40 10.00
C CYS A 328 1.52 -0.61 10.53
N LEU A 329 1.26 0.60 10.01
CA LEU A 329 0.18 1.45 10.53
C LEU A 329 -0.83 1.90 9.47
N ARG A 330 -0.53 1.71 8.17
CA ARG A 330 -1.47 1.98 7.09
C ARG A 330 -1.13 1.11 5.90
N SER A 331 -2.01 0.22 5.51
CA SER A 331 -1.82 -0.56 4.29
C SER A 331 -1.64 0.40 3.11
N GLY A 332 -0.52 0.24 2.38
CA GLY A 332 -0.25 1.04 1.18
C GLY A 332 -1.32 0.89 0.10
N ASP A 333 -2.18 -0.08 0.26
CA ASP A 333 -3.26 -0.47 -0.63
C ASP A 333 -4.43 0.50 -0.58
N ASP A 334 -4.81 1.01 0.60
CA ASP A 334 -5.91 1.97 0.75
C ASP A 334 -5.67 3.26 -0.05
N ARG A 335 -4.43 3.66 -0.24
CA ARG A 335 -4.08 4.87 -0.99
C ARG A 335 -4.06 4.67 -2.49
N CYS A 336 -3.60 3.51 -2.93
CA CYS A 336 -3.74 3.12 -4.33
C CYS A 336 -5.23 3.06 -4.70
N LEU A 337 -6.05 2.47 -3.83
CA LEU A 337 -7.49 2.33 -4.01
C LEU A 337 -8.20 3.68 -4.09
N HIS A 338 -7.87 4.65 -3.25
CA HIS A 338 -8.45 6.01 -3.34
C HIS A 338 -8.12 6.71 -4.66
N GLY A 339 -6.88 6.62 -5.13
CA GLY A 339 -6.48 7.19 -6.41
C GLY A 339 -7.25 6.56 -7.58
N ILE A 340 -7.47 5.27 -7.53
CA ILE A 340 -8.16 4.52 -8.59
C ILE A 340 -9.67 4.72 -8.53
N ALA A 341 -10.28 4.79 -7.33
CA ALA A 341 -11.70 5.10 -7.20
C ALA A 341 -12.04 6.49 -7.77
N GLY A 342 -11.13 7.49 -7.56
CA GLY A 342 -11.23 8.80 -8.20
C GLY A 342 -11.16 8.74 -9.73
N PHE A 343 -10.37 7.81 -10.29
CA PHE A 343 -10.25 7.59 -11.72
C PHE A 343 -11.54 6.97 -12.31
N ALA A 344 -12.13 5.99 -11.65
CA ALA A 344 -13.36 5.32 -12.08
C ALA A 344 -14.58 6.25 -12.08
N GLY A 345 -14.60 7.30 -11.28
CA GLY A 345 -15.69 8.29 -11.21
C GLY A 345 -15.63 9.42 -12.23
N MET A 346 -14.63 9.50 -13.11
CA MET A 346 -14.48 10.60 -14.06
C MET A 346 -15.27 10.43 -15.35
N PRO A 347 -16.08 11.44 -15.75
CA PRO A 347 -16.60 11.52 -17.12
C PRO A 347 -15.46 11.86 -18.09
N GLY A 348 -15.43 11.17 -19.25
CA GLY A 348 -14.42 11.36 -20.28
C GLY A 348 -14.29 12.79 -20.78
N GLY A 349 -13.09 13.22 -21.03
CA GLY A 349 -12.75 14.40 -21.81
C GLY A 349 -12.24 15.60 -21.01
N ARG A 350 -10.99 15.60 -20.62
CA ARG A 350 -10.02 16.71 -20.40
C ARG A 350 -8.78 16.22 -19.64
N HIS A 351 -7.97 15.40 -20.30
CA HIS A 351 -6.88 14.66 -19.64
C HIS A 351 -5.79 15.53 -18.97
N ALA A 352 -5.48 16.70 -19.49
CA ALA A 352 -4.38 17.53 -18.93
C ALA A 352 -4.81 18.33 -17.69
N ARG A 353 -6.07 18.76 -17.59
CA ARG A 353 -6.60 19.48 -16.40
C ARG A 353 -7.04 18.51 -15.29
N ASN A 354 -7.48 17.31 -15.64
CA ASN A 354 -8.04 16.36 -14.70
C ASN A 354 -6.98 15.60 -13.87
N CYS A 355 -5.73 15.48 -14.35
CA CYS A 355 -4.63 15.00 -13.50
C CYS A 355 -4.42 15.87 -12.25
N ARG A 356 -4.61 17.18 -12.33
CA ARG A 356 -4.57 18.07 -11.15
C ARG A 356 -5.71 17.80 -10.18
N THR A 357 -6.92 17.56 -10.66
CA THR A 357 -8.11 17.33 -9.82
C THR A 357 -8.06 15.97 -9.12
N LEU A 358 -7.59 14.91 -9.79
CA LEU A 358 -7.31 13.60 -9.16
C LEU A 358 -6.24 13.71 -8.08
N LEU A 359 -5.26 14.58 -8.32
CA LEU A 359 -4.18 14.82 -7.38
C LEU A 359 -4.60 15.78 -6.25
N SER A 360 -5.60 16.64 -6.39
CA SER A 360 -6.10 17.57 -5.36
C SER A 360 -7.26 17.03 -4.51
N GLY A 361 -8.00 16.03 -4.98
CA GLY A 361 -9.21 15.50 -4.34
C GLY A 361 -9.01 14.68 -3.05
N SER A 362 -7.84 14.65 -2.42
CA SER A 362 -7.58 13.88 -1.18
C SER A 362 -7.59 14.72 0.10
N GLU A 363 -7.99 15.98 0.06
CA GLU A 363 -8.08 16.83 1.26
C GLU A 363 -9.24 16.52 2.23
N PRO A 364 -10.41 15.92 1.85
CA PRO A 364 -11.49 15.72 2.80
C PRO A 364 -11.21 14.68 3.92
N ALA A 365 -10.39 13.66 3.65
CA ALA A 365 -10.16 12.58 4.62
C ALA A 365 -9.40 13.03 5.89
N HIS A 366 -8.54 14.06 5.77
CA HIS A 366 -7.81 14.61 6.92
C HIS A 366 -8.71 15.43 7.86
N ARG A 367 -9.75 16.07 7.33
CA ARG A 367 -10.72 16.86 8.13
C ARG A 367 -11.68 15.97 8.93
N TYR A 368 -12.04 14.79 8.42
CA TYR A 368 -12.93 13.88 9.12
C TYR A 368 -12.31 13.28 10.38
N SER A 369 -11.03 12.94 10.36
CA SER A 369 -10.32 12.40 11.53
C SER A 369 -10.20 13.44 12.67
N LEU A 370 -9.99 14.72 12.32
CA LEU A 370 -9.86 15.81 13.31
C LEU A 370 -11.23 16.32 13.83
N ALA A 371 -12.28 16.25 13.00
CA ALA A 371 -13.63 16.67 13.42
C ALA A 371 -14.25 15.71 14.44
N ASN A 372 -14.02 14.41 14.31
CA ASN A 372 -14.49 13.43 15.30
C ASN A 372 -13.75 13.55 16.63
N CYS A 373 -12.46 13.87 16.62
CA CYS A 373 -11.72 14.18 17.85
C CYS A 373 -12.23 15.46 18.56
N ARG A 374 -12.72 16.44 17.82
CA ARG A 374 -13.27 17.68 18.40
C ARG A 374 -14.67 17.50 19.00
N ARG A 375 -15.53 16.65 18.44
CA ARG A 375 -16.88 16.39 18.97
C ARG A 375 -16.89 15.58 20.27
N GLN A 376 -15.90 14.71 20.50
CA GLN A 376 -15.77 13.98 21.76
C GLN A 376 -15.18 14.80 22.91
N ARG A 377 -14.61 15.99 22.64
CA ARG A 377 -14.04 16.88 23.68
C ARG A 377 -15.06 17.78 24.38
N SER A 378 -16.30 17.84 23.95
CA SER A 378 -17.32 18.74 24.53
C SER A 378 -18.12 18.19 25.70
N SER A 379 -17.90 16.93 26.11
CA SER A 379 -18.74 16.29 27.15
C SER A 379 -18.04 15.93 28.47
N THR A 380 -16.78 16.35 28.69
CA THR A 380 -16.14 16.09 30.00
C THR A 380 -15.30 17.29 30.47
N PRO A 381 -15.54 17.83 31.69
CA PRO A 381 -14.89 19.07 32.17
C PRO A 381 -13.40 18.92 32.56
N ALA A 382 -12.83 17.73 32.60
CA ALA A 382 -11.49 17.46 33.15
C ALA A 382 -10.33 17.58 32.16
N CYS A 383 -10.58 17.85 30.86
CA CYS A 383 -9.52 17.83 29.83
C CYS A 383 -9.11 19.23 29.32
N ARG A 384 -9.25 20.26 30.16
CA ARG A 384 -8.68 21.59 29.87
C ARG A 384 -7.31 21.73 30.48
N ARG A 385 -6.27 21.15 29.87
CA ARG A 385 -4.87 21.68 29.91
C ARG A 385 -4.00 20.96 28.90
N ARG A 386 -3.41 21.80 27.99
CA ARG A 386 -2.37 21.55 26.98
C ARG A 386 -2.80 20.80 25.70
N ALA A 387 -3.31 21.58 24.77
CA ALA A 387 -3.23 21.27 23.35
C ALA A 387 -1.77 21.48 22.89
N HIS A 388 -1.06 20.42 22.50
CA HIS A 388 0.21 20.54 21.79
C HIS A 388 -0.09 20.55 20.28
N ASP A 389 0.48 21.54 19.61
CA ASP A 389 0.46 21.79 18.18
C ASP A 389 1.01 20.60 17.38
N PRO A 390 0.33 20.12 16.34
CA PRO A 390 0.81 19.05 15.46
C PRO A 390 2.15 19.34 14.76
N GLY A 391 2.57 20.61 14.69
CA GLY A 391 3.87 21.05 14.18
C GLY A 391 5.06 20.56 15.02
N THR A 392 4.85 20.30 16.31
CA THR A 392 5.93 19.96 17.25
C THR A 392 6.51 18.56 17.01
N LEU A 393 5.69 17.60 16.53
CA LEU A 393 6.17 16.24 16.24
C LEU A 393 7.07 16.23 15.00
N HIS A 394 6.74 17.03 13.99
CA HIS A 394 7.55 17.19 12.78
C HIS A 394 8.90 17.87 13.10
N GLN A 395 8.91 18.84 14.00
CA GLN A 395 10.12 19.57 14.42
C GLN A 395 11.03 18.72 15.33
N LEU A 396 10.50 17.87 16.21
CA LEU A 396 11.28 16.98 17.07
C LEU A 396 11.99 15.88 16.28
N VAL A 397 11.32 15.29 15.29
CA VAL A 397 11.95 14.33 14.37
C VAL A 397 13.03 15.02 13.54
N HIS A 398 12.78 16.23 13.05
CA HIS A 398 13.73 17.01 12.27
C HIS A 398 14.97 17.42 13.10
N ARG A 399 14.78 17.84 14.35
CA ARG A 399 15.88 18.25 15.23
C ARG A 399 16.81 17.10 15.62
N LYS A 400 16.30 15.91 15.92
CA LYS A 400 17.12 14.73 16.25
C LYS A 400 17.84 14.12 15.05
N ILE A 401 17.27 14.24 13.85
CA ILE A 401 17.91 13.80 12.60
C ILE A 401 19.08 14.71 12.23
N LEU A 402 18.97 16.02 12.50
CA LEU A 402 19.99 17.01 12.15
C LEU A 402 21.10 17.13 13.21
N SER A 403 20.87 16.73 14.47
CA SER A 403 21.86 16.85 15.55
C SER A 403 22.91 15.72 15.59
N ARG A 404 22.79 14.68 14.76
CA ARG A 404 23.83 13.64 14.60
C ARG A 404 24.60 13.87 13.29
N ARG A 405 25.47 14.89 13.28
CA ARG A 405 26.61 14.94 12.36
C ARG A 405 27.78 14.22 13.04
N PRO A 406 28.47 13.31 12.37
CA PRO A 406 29.73 12.77 12.90
C PRO A 406 30.76 13.88 12.91
N GLY A 407 31.46 14.01 14.03
CA GLY A 407 32.73 14.69 14.11
C GLY A 407 33.84 13.86 13.47
#